data_6f1d821fff17bef0224df92689f20643
#
_entry.id   6f1d821fff17bef0224df92689f20643
#
_cell.length_a   1.000
_cell.length_b   1.000
_cell.length_c   1.000
_cell.angle_alpha   90.00
_cell.angle_beta   90.00
_cell.angle_gamma   90.00
#
_symmetry.space_group_name_H-M   'P 1'
#
loop_
_entity.id
_entity.type
_entity.pdbx_description
1 polymer ?
#
loop_
_entity_poly.entity_id
_entity_poly.type
_entity_poly.pdbx_seq_one_letter_code
_entity_poly.pdbx_strand_id
1 'polypeptide(L)'
;MIQSASDVIEDFTLTPDREKLQLLLEYSEALPELDPRFGESPELMERVEECQSPVFIAVEGSKEKVMLHFSAPREAPTTRGFAAVLNAALNNQSAADILGLPDDFPSQLGLDKLISPLRVRGMRGMLARIKRKTSEIAAAS
;
A
#
# COMPACT_ATOMS: atom_id res chain seq x y z
N MET A 1 3.47 -7.17 -15.19
CA MET A 1 3.46 -6.80 -13.75
C MET A 1 4.89 -6.74 -13.24
N ILE A 2 5.20 -5.75 -12.43
CA ILE A 2 6.55 -5.58 -11.87
C ILE A 2 6.91 -6.73 -10.92
N GLN A 3 8.21 -7.03 -10.83
CA GLN A 3 8.70 -8.16 -10.05
C GLN A 3 8.33 -8.07 -8.57
N SER A 4 8.44 -6.88 -7.97
CA SER A 4 8.10 -6.70 -6.55
C SER A 4 6.64 -7.04 -6.26
N ALA A 5 5.72 -6.66 -7.15
CA ALA A 5 4.30 -6.99 -6.99
C ALA A 5 4.07 -8.48 -7.20
N SER A 6 4.75 -9.08 -8.17
CA SER A 6 4.66 -10.53 -8.41
C SER A 6 5.18 -11.33 -7.21
N ASP A 7 6.25 -10.88 -6.59
CA ASP A 7 6.81 -11.52 -5.39
C ASP A 7 5.81 -11.50 -4.23
N VAL A 8 5.11 -10.38 -4.04
CA VAL A 8 4.10 -10.28 -2.98
C VAL A 8 2.93 -11.23 -3.26
N ILE A 9 2.46 -11.25 -4.51
CA ILE A 9 1.37 -12.16 -4.91
C ILE A 9 1.79 -13.61 -4.68
N GLU A 10 3.02 -13.96 -5.04
CA GLU A 10 3.53 -15.31 -4.84
C GLU A 10 3.55 -15.69 -3.36
N ASP A 11 4.03 -14.79 -2.49
CA ASP A 11 4.03 -15.02 -1.04
C ASP A 11 2.64 -15.42 -0.56
N PHE A 12 1.62 -14.66 -0.94
CA PHE A 12 0.25 -14.93 -0.51
C PHE A 12 -0.33 -16.17 -1.18
N THR A 13 0.00 -16.41 -2.44
CA THR A 13 -0.48 -17.58 -3.17
C THR A 13 0.06 -18.88 -2.57
N LEU A 14 1.33 -18.90 -2.16
CA LEU A 14 1.98 -20.07 -1.56
C LEU A 14 1.59 -20.28 -0.10
N THR A 15 0.98 -19.30 0.54
CA THR A 15 0.57 -19.38 1.93
C THR A 15 -0.85 -19.93 2.02
N PRO A 16 -1.10 -20.98 2.84
CA PRO A 16 -2.46 -21.48 3.04
C PRO A 16 -3.39 -20.39 3.57
N ASP A 17 -4.66 -20.46 3.19
CA ASP A 17 -5.65 -19.45 3.59
C ASP A 17 -5.66 -19.18 5.09
N ARG A 18 -5.56 -20.24 5.91
CA ARG A 18 -5.57 -20.12 7.38
C ARG A 18 -4.37 -19.35 7.93
N GLU A 19 -3.34 -19.16 7.12
CA GLU A 19 -2.10 -18.49 7.54
C GLU A 19 -1.90 -17.12 6.87
N LYS A 20 -2.78 -16.74 5.94
CA LYS A 20 -2.63 -15.48 5.19
C LYS A 20 -2.74 -14.25 6.07
N LEU A 21 -3.60 -14.29 7.09
CA LEU A 21 -3.71 -13.16 8.02
C LEU A 21 -2.43 -13.00 8.85
N GLN A 22 -1.80 -14.11 9.21
CA GLN A 22 -0.51 -14.06 9.92
C GLN A 22 0.57 -13.48 9.01
N LEU A 23 0.58 -13.86 7.73
CA LEU A 23 1.52 -13.28 6.76
C LEU A 23 1.31 -11.77 6.64
N LEU A 24 0.05 -11.33 6.61
CA LEU A 24 -0.26 -9.91 6.54
C LEU A 24 0.27 -9.16 7.77
N LEU A 25 0.17 -9.76 8.96
CA LEU A 25 0.71 -9.18 10.18
C LEU A 25 2.24 -9.09 10.14
N GLU A 26 2.90 -10.09 9.54
CA GLU A 26 4.34 -10.06 9.37
C GLU A 26 4.75 -8.90 8.46
N TYR A 27 4.00 -8.66 7.38
CA TYR A 27 4.22 -7.50 6.54
C TYR A 27 4.07 -6.21 7.34
N SER A 28 3.07 -6.13 8.20
CA SER A 28 2.82 -4.92 8.99
C SER A 28 4.02 -4.54 9.88
N GLU A 29 4.73 -5.54 10.39
CA GLU A 29 5.91 -5.31 11.22
C GLU A 29 7.09 -4.79 10.41
N ALA A 30 7.09 -5.06 9.11
CA ALA A 30 8.16 -4.64 8.21
C ALA A 30 7.92 -3.27 7.57
N LEU A 31 6.80 -2.62 7.86
CA LEU A 31 6.54 -1.28 7.32
C LEU A 31 7.60 -0.31 7.85
N PRO A 32 8.33 0.40 6.96
CA PRO A 32 9.36 1.34 7.40
C PRO A 32 8.83 2.42 8.32
N GLU A 33 9.67 2.87 9.24
CA GLU A 33 9.35 4.00 10.10
C GLU A 33 9.10 5.24 9.24
N LEU A 34 8.13 6.05 9.66
CA LEU A 34 7.81 7.28 8.95
C LEU A 34 8.92 8.31 9.15
N ASP A 35 9.32 8.96 8.05
CA ASP A 35 10.30 10.04 8.13
C ASP A 35 9.77 11.12 9.09
N PRO A 36 10.60 11.60 10.05
CA PRO A 36 10.17 12.61 11.02
C PRO A 36 9.59 13.89 10.43
N ARG A 37 9.98 14.26 9.20
CA ARG A 37 9.44 15.47 8.55
C ARG A 37 7.92 15.44 8.38
N PHE A 38 7.32 14.27 8.27
CA PHE A 38 5.86 14.14 8.15
C PHE A 38 5.15 14.40 9.48
N GLY A 39 5.83 14.13 10.60
CA GLY A 39 5.31 14.49 11.90
C GLY A 39 5.30 16.00 12.13
N GLU A 40 6.28 16.70 11.55
CA GLU A 40 6.39 18.15 11.63
C GLU A 40 5.51 18.86 10.61
N SER A 41 5.23 18.20 9.48
CA SER A 41 4.46 18.77 8.38
C SER A 41 3.36 17.79 7.94
N PRO A 42 2.31 17.60 8.76
CA PRO A 42 1.25 16.63 8.46
C PRO A 42 0.51 16.92 7.15
N GLU A 43 0.53 18.18 6.69
CA GLU A 43 -0.12 18.57 5.44
C GLU A 43 0.52 17.94 4.21
N LEU A 44 1.72 17.35 4.35
CA LEU A 44 2.39 16.63 3.26
C LEU A 44 1.75 15.27 3.01
N MET A 45 0.92 14.80 3.92
CA MET A 45 0.26 13.51 3.81
C MET A 45 -1.24 13.67 3.57
N GLU A 46 -1.82 12.71 2.87
CA GLU A 46 -3.24 12.66 2.60
C GLU A 46 -3.88 11.54 3.42
N ARG A 47 -5.00 11.83 4.07
CA ARG A 47 -5.77 10.82 4.78
C ARG A 47 -6.48 9.91 3.78
N VAL A 48 -6.45 8.61 4.05
CA VAL A 48 -7.20 7.62 3.27
C VAL A 48 -8.57 7.47 3.91
N GLU A 49 -9.55 8.20 3.38
CA GLU A 49 -10.91 8.27 3.95
C GLU A 49 -11.61 6.91 3.98
N GLU A 50 -11.28 6.01 3.06
CA GLU A 50 -11.87 4.67 3.00
C GLU A 50 -11.48 3.78 4.17
N CYS A 51 -10.38 4.10 4.85
CA CYS A 51 -9.95 3.35 6.03
C CYS A 51 -10.62 3.88 7.27
N GLN A 52 -11.08 2.97 8.15
CA GLN A 52 -11.68 3.36 9.43
C GLN A 52 -10.61 3.85 10.41
N SER A 53 -9.41 3.28 10.32
CA SER A 53 -8.27 3.71 11.12
C SER A 53 -7.62 4.93 10.47
N PRO A 54 -6.91 5.77 11.25
CA PRO A 54 -6.26 6.96 10.71
C PRO A 54 -5.00 6.61 9.91
N VAL A 55 -5.20 6.34 8.64
CA VAL A 55 -4.12 6.03 7.70
C VAL A 55 -3.86 7.23 6.81
N PHE A 56 -2.59 7.58 6.66
CA PHE A 56 -2.16 8.69 5.82
C PHE A 56 -1.08 8.22 4.86
N ILE A 57 -1.05 8.77 3.66
CA ILE A 57 -0.05 8.46 2.65
C ILE A 57 0.59 9.73 2.10
N ALA A 58 1.84 9.60 1.67
CA ALA A 58 2.51 10.61 0.86
C ALA A 58 3.20 9.90 -0.28
N VAL A 59 3.17 10.53 -1.45
CA VAL A 59 3.78 10.00 -2.67
C VAL A 59 4.65 11.11 -3.26
N GLU A 60 5.93 10.81 -3.45
CA GLU A 60 6.88 11.81 -3.95
C GLU A 60 7.91 11.18 -4.87
N GLY A 61 8.84 11.97 -5.35
CA GLY A 61 9.91 11.52 -6.23
C GLY A 61 9.70 11.97 -7.66
N SER A 62 10.16 11.15 -8.60
CA SER A 62 10.08 11.44 -10.02
C SER A 62 9.34 10.32 -10.74
N LYS A 63 9.04 10.51 -12.03
CA LYS A 63 8.38 9.46 -12.81
C LYS A 63 9.24 8.21 -12.96
N GLU A 64 10.55 8.33 -12.79
CA GLU A 64 11.47 7.20 -12.86
C GLU A 64 11.53 6.42 -11.54
N LYS A 65 11.30 7.11 -10.43
CA LYS A 65 11.38 6.50 -9.10
C LYS A 65 10.40 7.20 -8.16
N VAL A 66 9.28 6.54 -7.90
CA VAL A 66 8.24 7.03 -7.01
C VAL A 66 8.48 6.46 -5.62
N MET A 67 8.46 7.32 -4.60
CA MET A 67 8.67 6.93 -3.22
C MET A 67 7.38 7.07 -2.43
N LEU A 68 7.03 6.03 -1.69
CA LEU A 68 5.81 5.97 -0.90
C LEU A 68 6.12 6.08 0.59
N HIS A 69 5.24 6.79 1.30
CA HIS A 69 5.33 6.93 2.75
C HIS A 69 3.97 6.66 3.35
N PHE A 70 3.92 5.85 4.40
CA PHE A 70 2.66 5.47 5.05
C PHE A 70 2.73 5.75 6.54
N SER A 71 1.65 6.33 7.06
CA SER A 71 1.42 6.41 8.50
C SER A 71 0.19 5.54 8.79
N ALA A 72 0.37 4.47 9.55
CA ALA A 72 -0.70 3.54 9.89
C ALA A 72 -0.51 3.10 11.34
N PRO A 73 -1.58 3.11 12.17
CA PRO A 73 -1.44 2.81 13.59
C PRO A 73 -1.13 1.34 13.83
N ARG A 74 -0.28 1.08 14.83
CA ARG A 74 0.07 -0.29 15.21
C ARG A 74 -1.13 -1.03 15.80
N GLU A 75 -2.10 -0.29 16.33
CA GLU A 75 -3.33 -0.82 16.90
C GLU A 75 -4.29 -1.38 15.83
N ALA A 76 -4.02 -1.08 14.56
CA ALA A 76 -4.79 -1.60 13.44
C ALA A 76 -3.86 -2.41 12.52
N PRO A 77 -3.39 -3.58 12.99
CA PRO A 77 -2.35 -4.34 12.29
C PRO A 77 -2.77 -4.83 10.90
N THR A 78 -4.05 -5.15 10.70
CA THR A 78 -4.53 -5.57 9.38
C THR A 78 -4.39 -4.43 8.37
N THR A 79 -4.83 -3.24 8.74
CA THR A 79 -4.74 -2.05 7.90
C THR A 79 -3.28 -1.68 7.66
N ARG A 80 -2.46 -1.74 8.71
CA ARG A 80 -1.03 -1.49 8.58
C ARG A 80 -0.37 -2.52 7.67
N GLY A 81 -0.84 -3.77 7.71
CA GLY A 81 -0.39 -4.82 6.80
C GLY A 81 -0.68 -4.50 5.34
N PHE A 82 -1.85 -3.94 5.05
CA PHE A 82 -2.20 -3.50 3.69
C PHE A 82 -1.22 -2.43 3.20
N ALA A 83 -0.92 -1.45 4.06
CA ALA A 83 0.04 -0.41 3.72
C ALA A 83 1.41 -1.02 3.43
N ALA A 84 1.85 -1.96 4.26
CA ALA A 84 3.14 -2.63 4.09
C ALA A 84 3.20 -3.45 2.80
N VAL A 85 2.12 -4.13 2.44
CA VAL A 85 2.03 -4.89 1.19
C VAL A 85 2.15 -3.96 -0.02
N LEU A 86 1.43 -2.84 -0.01
CA LEU A 86 1.52 -1.86 -1.09
C LEU A 86 2.92 -1.24 -1.16
N ASN A 87 3.52 -0.98 -0.02
CA ASN A 87 4.89 -0.48 0.03
C ASN A 87 5.87 -1.48 -0.58
N ALA A 88 5.75 -2.75 -0.21
CA ALA A 88 6.63 -3.81 -0.74
C ALA A 88 6.47 -3.95 -2.25
N ALA A 89 5.25 -3.82 -2.76
CA ALA A 89 4.97 -4.00 -4.18
C ALA A 89 5.38 -2.79 -5.03
N LEU A 90 5.24 -1.58 -4.52
CA LEU A 90 5.26 -0.38 -5.34
C LEU A 90 6.35 0.64 -5.00
N ASN A 91 6.91 0.60 -3.80
CA ASN A 91 7.89 1.61 -3.42
C ASN A 91 9.13 1.56 -4.31
N ASN A 92 9.63 2.73 -4.70
CA ASN A 92 10.81 2.89 -5.54
C ASN A 92 10.63 2.38 -6.99
N GLN A 93 9.39 2.17 -7.43
CA GLN A 93 9.10 1.78 -8.80
C GLN A 93 8.82 3.00 -9.66
N SER A 94 8.84 2.82 -10.99
CA SER A 94 8.52 3.91 -11.91
C SER A 94 7.02 4.22 -11.87
N ALA A 95 6.66 5.44 -12.27
CA ALA A 95 5.25 5.82 -12.37
C ALA A 95 4.48 4.88 -13.31
N ALA A 96 5.09 4.54 -14.46
CA ALA A 96 4.46 3.63 -15.42
C ALA A 96 4.14 2.28 -14.79
N ASP A 97 5.08 1.73 -14.01
CA ASP A 97 4.89 0.44 -13.36
C ASP A 97 3.79 0.49 -12.30
N ILE A 98 3.75 1.56 -11.50
CA ILE A 98 2.71 1.73 -10.49
C ILE A 98 1.34 1.85 -11.13
N LEU A 99 1.23 2.68 -12.17
CA LEU A 99 -0.05 2.89 -12.86
C LEU A 99 -0.50 1.63 -13.60
N GLY A 100 0.43 0.76 -13.96
CA GLY A 100 0.12 -0.50 -14.63
C GLY A 100 -0.32 -1.62 -13.69
N LEU A 101 -0.21 -1.44 -12.37
CA LEU A 101 -0.68 -2.47 -11.44
C LEU A 101 -2.21 -2.58 -11.52
N PRO A 102 -2.76 -3.80 -11.65
CA PRO A 102 -4.22 -3.96 -11.70
C PRO A 102 -4.90 -3.43 -10.45
N ASP A 103 -6.05 -2.78 -10.64
CA ASP A 103 -6.83 -2.25 -9.51
C ASP A 103 -7.37 -3.36 -8.60
N ASP A 104 -7.47 -4.59 -9.12
CA ASP A 104 -7.91 -5.75 -8.35
C ASP A 104 -6.76 -6.45 -7.62
N PHE A 105 -5.60 -5.80 -7.52
CA PHE A 105 -4.44 -6.34 -6.82
C PHE A 105 -4.80 -6.93 -5.44
N PRO A 106 -5.63 -6.27 -4.60
CA PRO A 106 -6.02 -6.87 -3.32
C PRO A 106 -6.69 -8.24 -3.45
N SER A 107 -7.49 -8.43 -4.49
CA SER A 107 -8.15 -9.71 -4.74
C SER A 107 -7.16 -10.79 -5.16
N GLN A 108 -6.09 -10.41 -5.85
CA GLN A 108 -5.05 -11.36 -6.27
C GLN A 108 -4.26 -11.93 -5.10
N LEU A 109 -4.32 -11.28 -3.93
CA LEU A 109 -3.69 -11.78 -2.72
C LEU A 109 -4.53 -12.84 -2.01
N GLY A 110 -5.78 -13.03 -2.43
CA GLY A 110 -6.70 -13.97 -1.79
C GLY A 110 -7.23 -13.48 -0.46
N LEU A 111 -7.08 -12.19 -0.16
CA LEU A 111 -7.50 -11.62 1.11
C LEU A 111 -8.98 -11.25 1.15
N ASP A 112 -9.60 -11.04 0.00
CA ASP A 112 -10.99 -10.60 -0.09
C ASP A 112 -11.97 -11.62 0.50
N LYS A 113 -11.57 -12.89 0.61
CA LYS A 113 -12.38 -13.96 1.23
C LYS A 113 -12.18 -14.03 2.75
N LEU A 114 -11.11 -13.46 3.25
CA LEU A 114 -10.69 -13.60 4.65
C LEU A 114 -10.91 -12.34 5.47
N ILE A 115 -11.18 -11.23 4.82
CA ILE A 115 -11.29 -9.91 5.46
C ILE A 115 -12.63 -9.31 5.05
N SER A 116 -13.19 -8.46 5.92
CA SER A 116 -14.46 -7.80 5.62
C SER A 116 -14.36 -6.94 4.35
N PRO A 117 -15.46 -6.83 3.59
CA PRO A 117 -15.48 -5.95 2.42
C PRO A 117 -15.08 -4.52 2.72
N LEU A 118 -15.40 -4.05 3.91
CA LEU A 118 -15.05 -2.68 4.33
C LEU A 118 -13.54 -2.48 4.43
N ARG A 119 -12.82 -3.49 4.93
CA ARG A 119 -11.35 -3.41 5.03
C ARG A 119 -10.69 -3.55 3.66
N VAL A 120 -11.22 -4.40 2.81
CA VAL A 120 -10.74 -4.53 1.43
C VAL A 120 -10.91 -3.20 0.70
N ARG A 121 -12.03 -2.51 0.93
CA ARG A 121 -12.28 -1.18 0.38
C ARG A 121 -11.19 -0.18 0.83
N GLY A 122 -10.74 -0.29 2.08
CA GLY A 122 -9.65 0.56 2.58
C GLY A 122 -8.36 0.35 1.80
N MET A 123 -8.01 -0.90 1.52
CA MET A 123 -6.81 -1.20 0.73
C MET A 123 -6.94 -0.68 -0.70
N ARG A 124 -8.11 -0.85 -1.32
CA ARG A 124 -8.37 -0.31 -2.66
C ARG A 124 -8.29 1.21 -2.67
N GLY A 125 -8.77 1.85 -1.61
CA GLY A 125 -8.68 3.30 -1.46
C GLY A 125 -7.24 3.79 -1.37
N MET A 126 -6.39 3.07 -0.65
CA MET A 126 -4.97 3.38 -0.61
C MET A 126 -4.35 3.32 -2.01
N LEU A 127 -4.61 2.23 -2.73
CA LEU A 127 -4.05 2.03 -4.07
C LEU A 127 -4.54 3.10 -5.04
N ALA A 128 -5.83 3.45 -4.98
CA ALA A 128 -6.39 4.48 -5.85
C ALA A 128 -5.72 5.84 -5.62
N ARG A 129 -5.47 6.19 -4.36
CA ARG A 129 -4.83 7.45 -4.02
C ARG A 129 -3.37 7.47 -4.42
N ILE A 130 -2.67 6.34 -4.26
CA ILE A 130 -1.29 6.20 -4.72
C ILE A 130 -1.23 6.41 -6.23
N LYS A 131 -2.12 5.79 -6.98
CA LYS A 131 -2.15 5.93 -8.45
C LYS A 131 -2.47 7.36 -8.87
N ARG A 132 -3.42 8.02 -8.21
CA ARG A 132 -3.75 9.41 -8.53
C ARG A 132 -2.53 10.31 -8.32
N LYS A 133 -1.87 10.21 -7.17
CA LYS A 133 -0.68 10.99 -6.88
C LYS A 133 0.46 10.68 -7.85
N THR A 134 0.61 9.42 -8.20
CA THR A 134 1.62 8.98 -9.16
C THR A 134 1.36 9.58 -10.53
N SER A 135 0.09 9.66 -10.94
CA SER A 135 -0.29 10.32 -12.20
C SER A 135 0.08 11.79 -12.20
N GLU A 136 -0.11 12.48 -11.07
CA GLU A 136 0.26 13.88 -10.93
C GLU A 136 1.77 14.08 -11.09
N ILE A 137 2.57 13.20 -10.49
CA ILE A 137 4.03 13.23 -10.63
C ILE A 137 4.43 13.02 -12.08
N ALA A 138 3.84 12.04 -12.74
CA ALA A 138 4.14 11.73 -14.15
C ALA A 138 3.79 12.91 -15.07
N ALA A 139 2.67 13.58 -14.79
CA ALA A 139 2.22 14.73 -15.61
C ALA A 139 3.10 15.95 -15.38
N ALA A 140 3.70 16.11 -14.23
CA ALA A 140 4.55 17.24 -13.88
C ALA A 140 5.99 17.10 -14.38
N SER A 141 6.35 15.93 -14.88
CA SER A 141 7.73 15.63 -15.29
C SER A 141 8.05 16.04 -16.70
#